data_d6a9e4c8802b3ecfe7138bf290573642
#
_entry.id   d6a9e4c8802b3ecfe7138bf290573642
#
_cell.length_a   1.000
_cell.length_b   1.000
_cell.length_c   1.000
_cell.angle_alpha   90.00
_cell.angle_beta   90.00
_cell.angle_gamma   90.00
#
_symmetry.space_group_name_H-M   'P 1'
#
loop_
_entity.id
_entity.type
_entity.pdbx_description
1 polymer ?
#
loop_
_entity_poly.entity_id
_entity_poly.type
_entity_poly.pdbx_seq_one_letter_code
_entity_poly.pdbx_strand_id
1 'polypeptide(L)'
;MYAAAAILIWMYLTPPLEALQTFSFTWVGLILLRNIVLALLVYGAWHLWLYVWRKQGTSFKYNRQWPKESAAFLFKNQTYDNMFYTLVSGVPIWTAYEVLLLWAYANNIAPMISYGEHPVGFIALFFLVPFIHEVGF
;
A
#
# COMPACT_ATOMS: atom_id res chain seq x y z
N MET A 1 -14.76 0.75 1.34
CA MET A 1 -13.95 -0.18 0.53
C MET A 1 -12.57 -0.43 1.13
N TYR A 2 -11.73 0.58 1.35
CA TYR A 2 -10.36 0.40 1.87
C TYR A 2 -10.30 -0.24 3.27
N ALA A 3 -11.16 0.16 4.21
CA ALA A 3 -11.20 -0.45 5.54
C ALA A 3 -11.52 -1.95 5.50
N ALA A 4 -12.48 -2.37 4.67
CA ALA A 4 -12.79 -3.78 4.49
C ALA A 4 -11.61 -4.55 3.88
N ALA A 5 -10.92 -3.97 2.90
CA ALA A 5 -9.73 -4.57 2.33
C ALA A 5 -8.61 -4.70 3.37
N ALA A 6 -8.38 -3.67 4.20
CA ALA A 6 -7.39 -3.72 5.27
C ALA A 6 -7.69 -4.82 6.30
N ILE A 7 -8.97 -4.98 6.69
CA ILE A 7 -9.39 -6.06 7.61
C ILE A 7 -9.13 -7.43 6.97
N LEU A 8 -9.50 -7.63 5.70
CA LEU A 8 -9.28 -8.90 5.00
C LEU A 8 -7.78 -9.22 4.86
N ILE A 9 -6.96 -8.22 4.53
CA ILE A 9 -5.50 -8.38 4.46
C ILE A 9 -4.94 -8.77 5.82
N TRP A 10 -5.34 -8.09 6.87
CA TRP A 10 -4.91 -8.39 8.23
C TRP A 10 -5.31 -9.82 8.66
N MET A 11 -6.55 -10.21 8.45
CA MET A 11 -7.07 -11.49 8.91
C MET A 11 -6.56 -12.70 8.12
N TYR A 12 -6.36 -12.55 6.82
CA TYR A 12 -6.12 -13.70 5.93
C TYR A 12 -4.78 -13.66 5.19
N LEU A 13 -4.16 -12.50 5.06
CA LEU A 13 -2.95 -12.31 4.25
C LEU A 13 -1.76 -11.78 5.07
N THR A 14 -1.91 -11.67 6.39
CA THR A 14 -0.81 -11.32 7.30
C THR A 14 -0.48 -12.55 8.14
N PRO A 15 0.80 -12.95 8.24
CA PRO A 15 1.20 -14.05 9.10
C PRO A 15 0.89 -13.77 10.58
N PRO A 16 0.68 -14.78 11.42
CA PRO A 16 0.45 -14.59 12.84
C PRO A 16 1.67 -13.93 13.53
N LEU A 17 1.41 -13.06 14.51
CA LEU A 17 2.45 -12.23 15.14
C LEU A 17 3.59 -13.05 15.75
N GLU A 18 3.29 -14.26 16.25
CA GLU A 18 4.29 -15.16 16.81
C GLU A 18 5.37 -15.55 15.78
N ALA A 19 5.00 -15.68 14.51
CA ALA A 19 5.92 -15.98 13.42
C ALA A 19 6.79 -14.80 13.00
N LEU A 20 6.44 -13.59 13.44
CA LEU A 20 7.09 -12.34 13.03
C LEU A 20 8.14 -11.83 14.04
N GLN A 21 8.34 -12.54 15.15
CA GLN A 21 9.30 -12.16 16.22
C GLN A 21 10.75 -12.12 15.73
N THR A 22 11.10 -12.99 14.78
CA THR A 22 12.44 -13.04 14.19
C THR A 22 12.34 -12.81 12.69
N PHE A 23 13.28 -12.03 12.12
CA PHE A 23 13.31 -11.82 10.67
C PHE A 23 13.58 -13.14 9.93
N SER A 24 12.76 -13.41 8.92
CA SER A 24 12.89 -14.56 8.04
C SER A 24 12.60 -14.14 6.60
N PHE A 25 13.42 -14.58 5.67
CA PHE A 25 13.18 -14.35 4.25
C PHE A 25 11.83 -14.87 3.77
N THR A 26 11.32 -15.92 4.40
CA THR A 26 10.05 -16.54 4.04
C THR A 26 8.88 -15.58 4.25
N TRP A 27 8.66 -15.09 5.47
CA TRP A 27 7.52 -14.22 5.74
C TRP A 27 7.72 -12.80 5.15
N VAL A 28 8.95 -12.25 5.15
CA VAL A 28 9.26 -10.97 4.50
C VAL A 28 8.97 -11.06 3.00
N GLY A 29 9.40 -12.14 2.35
CA GLY A 29 9.14 -12.39 0.93
C GLY A 29 7.64 -12.57 0.63
N LEU A 30 6.89 -13.25 1.51
CA LEU A 30 5.44 -13.39 1.37
C LEU A 30 4.71 -12.05 1.45
N ILE A 31 5.09 -11.18 2.40
CA ILE A 31 4.52 -9.82 2.49
C ILE A 31 4.87 -9.00 1.25
N LEU A 32 6.11 -9.05 0.78
CA LEU A 32 6.51 -8.36 -0.45
C LEU A 32 5.72 -8.86 -1.65
N LEU A 33 5.61 -10.17 -1.84
CA LEU A 33 4.84 -10.77 -2.93
C LEU A 33 3.37 -10.37 -2.86
N ARG A 34 2.76 -10.43 -1.67
CA ARG A 34 1.39 -9.98 -1.44
C ARG A 34 1.21 -8.51 -1.85
N ASN A 35 2.13 -7.63 -1.42
CA ASN A 35 2.05 -6.21 -1.71
C ASN A 35 2.21 -5.92 -3.21
N ILE A 36 3.10 -6.63 -3.90
CA ILE A 36 3.23 -6.57 -5.36
C ILE A 36 1.91 -6.98 -6.04
N VAL A 37 1.35 -8.12 -5.66
CA VAL A 37 0.09 -8.62 -6.22
C VAL A 37 -1.06 -7.63 -5.98
N LEU A 38 -1.21 -7.13 -4.76
CA LEU A 38 -2.25 -6.15 -4.42
C LEU A 38 -2.07 -4.84 -5.20
N ALA A 39 -0.84 -4.34 -5.32
CA ALA A 39 -0.54 -3.15 -6.11
C ALA A 39 -0.92 -3.36 -7.59
N LEU A 40 -0.53 -4.49 -8.18
CA LEU A 40 -0.88 -4.81 -9.57
C LEU A 40 -2.39 -4.96 -9.78
N LEU A 41 -3.09 -5.62 -8.87
CA LEU A 41 -4.54 -5.79 -8.97
C LEU A 41 -5.28 -4.45 -8.82
N VAL A 42 -4.99 -3.68 -7.78
CA VAL A 42 -5.72 -2.43 -7.49
C VAL A 42 -5.35 -1.35 -8.49
N TYR A 43 -4.05 -1.02 -8.63
CA TYR A 43 -3.63 0.05 -9.54
C TYR A 43 -3.74 -0.38 -11.00
N GLY A 44 -3.53 -1.66 -11.32
CA GLY A 44 -3.74 -2.22 -12.64
C GLY A 44 -5.20 -2.13 -13.08
N ALA A 45 -6.15 -2.49 -12.21
CA ALA A 45 -7.58 -2.36 -12.49
C ALA A 45 -7.98 -0.90 -12.75
N TRP A 46 -7.53 0.04 -11.91
CA TRP A 46 -7.76 1.47 -12.11
C TRP A 46 -7.09 1.98 -13.38
N HIS A 47 -5.87 1.52 -13.68
CA HIS A 47 -5.18 1.89 -14.92
C HIS A 47 -5.95 1.43 -16.16
N LEU A 48 -6.40 0.17 -16.18
CA LEU A 48 -7.21 -0.36 -17.27
C LEU A 48 -8.51 0.47 -17.44
N TRP A 49 -9.22 0.72 -16.35
CA TRP A 49 -10.48 1.45 -16.38
C TRP A 49 -10.34 2.90 -16.85
N LEU A 50 -9.37 3.64 -16.27
CA LEU A 50 -9.26 5.08 -16.46
C LEU A 50 -8.38 5.46 -17.66
N TYR A 51 -7.34 4.69 -17.96
CA TYR A 51 -6.34 5.06 -18.96
C TYR A 51 -6.42 4.23 -20.24
N VAL A 52 -6.66 2.93 -20.14
CA VAL A 52 -6.77 2.07 -21.32
C VAL A 52 -8.17 2.15 -21.90
N TRP A 53 -9.19 1.87 -21.12
CA TRP A 53 -10.60 1.93 -21.57
C TRP A 53 -11.15 3.35 -21.59
N ARG A 54 -10.50 4.30 -20.94
CA ARG A 54 -10.89 5.73 -20.88
C ARG A 54 -12.35 5.96 -20.52
N LYS A 55 -12.92 5.15 -19.61
CA LYS A 55 -14.35 5.14 -19.28
C LYS A 55 -14.90 6.47 -18.77
N GLN A 56 -14.06 7.32 -18.17
CA GLN A 56 -14.43 8.66 -17.69
C GLN A 56 -13.94 9.78 -18.63
N GLY A 57 -13.26 9.46 -19.71
CA GLY A 57 -12.64 10.45 -20.59
C GLY A 57 -11.73 11.42 -19.82
N THR A 58 -11.92 12.72 -20.03
CA THR A 58 -11.18 13.79 -19.32
C THR A 58 -12.03 14.56 -18.32
N SER A 59 -13.30 14.22 -18.12
CA SER A 59 -14.27 15.01 -17.34
C SER A 59 -13.87 15.16 -15.87
N PHE A 60 -13.30 14.11 -15.28
CA PHE A 60 -12.88 14.08 -13.87
C PHE A 60 -11.35 14.11 -13.71
N LYS A 61 -10.59 14.33 -14.78
CA LYS A 61 -9.13 14.43 -14.70
C LYS A 61 -8.71 15.83 -14.29
N TYR A 62 -7.94 15.93 -13.17
CA TYR A 62 -7.28 17.16 -12.78
C TYR A 62 -6.29 17.60 -13.87
N ASN A 63 -5.39 16.72 -14.29
CA ASN A 63 -4.54 16.93 -15.46
C ASN A 63 -5.18 16.22 -16.66
N ARG A 64 -5.67 17.00 -17.63
CA ARG A 64 -6.34 16.46 -18.84
C ARG A 64 -5.40 15.79 -19.84
N GLN A 65 -4.09 15.87 -19.60
CA GLN A 65 -3.11 15.21 -20.48
C GLN A 65 -3.10 13.68 -20.23
N TRP A 66 -2.88 12.93 -21.28
CA TRP A 66 -2.63 11.50 -21.23
C TRP A 66 -1.14 11.23 -21.02
N PRO A 67 -0.76 10.03 -20.51
CA PRO A 67 0.65 9.65 -20.38
C PRO A 67 1.39 9.86 -21.69
N LYS A 68 2.60 10.40 -21.59
CA LYS A 68 3.41 10.80 -22.75
C LYS A 68 4.41 9.71 -23.13
N GLU A 69 4.72 9.66 -24.40
CA GLU A 69 5.90 8.95 -24.92
C GLU A 69 7.01 9.99 -25.14
N SER A 70 8.18 9.79 -24.55
CA SER A 70 9.31 10.71 -24.64
C SER A 70 10.62 10.00 -24.33
N ALA A 71 11.70 10.44 -24.94
CA ALA A 71 13.05 9.98 -24.65
C ALA A 71 13.52 10.33 -23.23
N ALA A 72 12.81 11.20 -22.51
CA ALA A 72 13.08 11.54 -21.11
C ALA A 72 12.75 10.38 -20.14
N PHE A 73 11.93 9.42 -20.56
CA PHE A 73 11.56 8.27 -19.76
C PHE A 73 12.50 7.08 -20.05
N LEU A 74 12.81 6.27 -19.02
CA LEU A 74 13.68 5.10 -19.11
C LEU A 74 13.20 4.12 -20.20
N PHE A 75 11.89 3.84 -20.23
CA PHE A 75 11.23 2.99 -21.22
C PHE A 75 10.60 3.78 -22.37
N LYS A 76 10.96 5.06 -22.53
CA LYS A 76 10.38 5.98 -23.52
C LYS A 76 8.86 6.13 -23.40
N ASN A 77 8.26 5.66 -22.31
CA ASN A 77 6.84 5.66 -22.04
C ASN A 77 6.59 5.91 -20.56
N GLN A 78 5.86 6.97 -20.23
CA GLN A 78 5.59 7.41 -18.87
C GLN A 78 4.87 6.34 -18.02
N THR A 79 3.97 5.57 -18.62
CA THR A 79 3.23 4.51 -17.90
C THR A 79 4.17 3.40 -17.45
N TYR A 80 5.04 2.92 -18.35
CA TYR A 80 5.99 1.85 -18.02
C TYR A 80 7.02 2.31 -16.99
N ASP A 81 7.50 3.55 -17.08
CA ASP A 81 8.38 4.13 -16.06
C ASP A 81 7.69 4.16 -14.69
N ASN A 82 6.47 4.69 -14.62
CA ASN A 82 5.72 4.77 -13.38
C ASN A 82 5.48 3.36 -12.78
N MET A 83 5.11 2.37 -13.59
CA MET A 83 4.95 0.99 -13.15
C MET A 83 6.26 0.42 -12.61
N PHE A 84 7.35 0.61 -13.33
CA PHE A 84 8.68 0.12 -12.93
C PHE A 84 9.10 0.71 -11.58
N TYR A 85 9.07 2.04 -11.43
CA TYR A 85 9.46 2.69 -10.18
C TYR A 85 8.52 2.36 -9.03
N THR A 86 7.23 2.19 -9.29
CA THR A 86 6.28 1.72 -8.27
C THR A 86 6.67 0.33 -7.76
N LEU A 87 7.02 -0.61 -8.64
CA LEU A 87 7.34 -1.99 -8.25
C LEU A 87 8.75 -2.14 -7.67
N VAL A 88 9.74 -1.38 -8.16
CA VAL A 88 11.15 -1.53 -7.75
C VAL A 88 11.51 -0.65 -6.56
N SER A 89 10.81 0.46 -6.35
CA SER A 89 11.06 1.41 -5.27
C SER A 89 9.85 1.53 -4.33
N GLY A 90 8.70 1.94 -4.82
CA GLY A 90 7.54 2.25 -4.00
C GLY A 90 7.06 1.05 -3.16
N VAL A 91 6.80 -0.08 -3.79
CA VAL A 91 6.31 -1.28 -3.09
C VAL A 91 7.36 -1.86 -2.12
N PRO A 92 8.66 -1.99 -2.46
CA PRO A 92 9.67 -2.43 -1.50
C PRO A 92 9.83 -1.51 -0.29
N ILE A 93 9.82 -0.20 -0.48
CA ILE A 93 9.92 0.77 0.62
C ILE A 93 8.70 0.64 1.54
N TRP A 94 7.50 0.64 1.00
CA TRP A 94 6.28 0.42 1.76
C TRP A 94 6.31 -0.92 2.51
N THR A 95 6.73 -1.99 1.83
CA THR A 95 6.88 -3.31 2.45
C THR A 95 7.88 -3.30 3.60
N ALA A 96 9.00 -2.60 3.46
CA ALA A 96 9.99 -2.48 4.53
C ALA A 96 9.40 -1.80 5.78
N TYR A 97 8.63 -0.73 5.63
CA TYR A 97 7.92 -0.10 6.75
C TYR A 97 6.92 -1.05 7.40
N GLU A 98 6.13 -1.77 6.62
CA GLU A 98 5.17 -2.74 7.13
C GLU A 98 5.85 -3.88 7.89
N VAL A 99 6.93 -4.44 7.34
CA VAL A 99 7.74 -5.49 7.95
C VAL A 99 8.32 -5.04 9.30
N LEU A 100 8.89 -3.82 9.36
CA LEU A 100 9.42 -3.26 10.60
C LEU A 100 8.33 -3.04 11.65
N LEU A 101 7.16 -2.54 11.24
CA LEU A 101 6.05 -2.30 12.14
C LEU A 101 5.49 -3.62 12.71
N LEU A 102 5.29 -4.62 11.87
CA LEU A 102 4.81 -5.94 12.26
C LEU A 102 5.80 -6.63 13.22
N TRP A 103 7.10 -6.54 12.94
CA TRP A 103 8.14 -7.02 13.82
C TRP A 103 8.13 -6.31 15.17
N ALA A 104 7.95 -4.98 15.18
CA ALA A 104 7.87 -4.20 16.40
C ALA A 104 6.65 -4.57 17.26
N TYR A 105 5.50 -4.83 16.64
CA TYR A 105 4.32 -5.36 17.34
C TYR A 105 4.56 -6.77 17.90
N ALA A 106 5.15 -7.67 17.12
CA ALA A 106 5.45 -9.03 17.55
C ALA A 106 6.42 -9.10 18.74
N ASN A 107 7.27 -8.10 18.89
CA ASN A 107 8.26 -8.00 19.98
C ASN A 107 7.83 -7.02 21.09
N ASN A 108 6.60 -6.52 21.09
CA ASN A 108 6.07 -5.55 22.07
C ASN A 108 6.91 -4.26 22.17
N ILE A 109 7.62 -3.88 21.10
CA ILE A 109 8.38 -2.62 21.02
C ILE A 109 7.44 -1.45 20.72
N ALA A 110 6.42 -1.69 19.88
CA ALA A 110 5.35 -0.75 19.60
C ALA A 110 4.04 -1.22 20.24
N PRO A 111 3.26 -0.35 20.92
CA PRO A 111 2.00 -0.73 21.49
C PRO A 111 0.97 -1.02 20.39
N MET A 112 0.37 -2.18 20.42
CA MET A 112 -0.76 -2.53 19.56
C MET A 112 -2.05 -2.17 20.28
N ILE A 113 -2.76 -1.15 19.79
CA ILE A 113 -4.03 -0.72 20.38
C ILE A 113 -5.16 -1.52 19.75
N SER A 114 -5.76 -2.40 20.55
CA SER A 114 -6.94 -3.17 20.14
C SER A 114 -8.23 -2.45 20.54
N TYR A 115 -9.29 -2.65 19.74
CA TYR A 115 -10.61 -2.12 20.08
C TYR A 115 -11.16 -2.71 21.40
N GLY A 116 -10.88 -4.00 21.66
CA GLY A 116 -11.36 -4.67 22.86
C GLY A 116 -10.79 -4.13 24.17
N GLU A 117 -9.53 -3.68 24.15
CA GLU A 117 -8.83 -3.18 25.36
C GLU A 117 -8.97 -1.65 25.50
N HIS A 118 -8.91 -0.93 24.39
CA HIS A 118 -8.90 0.53 24.35
C HIS A 118 -9.85 1.10 23.29
N PRO A 119 -11.18 0.91 23.39
CA PRO A 119 -12.13 1.27 22.34
C PRO A 119 -12.09 2.77 21.99
N VAL A 120 -11.99 3.64 22.99
CA VAL A 120 -11.92 5.10 22.77
C VAL A 120 -10.62 5.49 22.06
N GLY A 121 -9.48 4.94 22.49
CA GLY A 121 -8.18 5.19 21.88
C GLY A 121 -8.14 4.68 20.44
N PHE A 122 -8.67 3.49 20.18
CA PHE A 122 -8.75 2.91 18.84
C PHE A 122 -9.57 3.79 17.88
N ILE A 123 -10.76 4.23 18.30
CA ILE A 123 -11.62 5.13 17.51
C ILE A 123 -10.94 6.49 17.30
N ALA A 124 -10.33 7.06 18.35
CA ALA A 124 -9.63 8.33 18.23
C ALA A 124 -8.48 8.24 17.20
N LEU A 125 -7.66 7.19 17.25
CA LEU A 125 -6.58 6.99 16.29
C LEU A 125 -7.08 6.75 14.86
N PHE A 126 -8.19 6.03 14.71
CA PHE A 126 -8.80 5.82 13.38
C PHE A 126 -9.11 7.14 12.66
N PHE A 127 -9.54 8.17 13.42
CA PHE A 127 -9.79 9.49 12.86
C PHE A 127 -8.55 10.39 12.83
N LEU A 128 -7.67 10.32 13.84
CA LEU A 128 -6.51 11.20 13.94
C LEU A 128 -5.38 10.85 12.96
N VAL A 129 -5.14 9.56 12.71
CA VAL A 129 -4.04 9.12 11.84
C VAL A 129 -4.14 9.69 10.43
N PRO A 130 -5.30 9.70 9.73
CA PRO A 130 -5.43 10.35 8.44
C PRO A 130 -5.09 11.84 8.47
N PHE A 131 -5.53 12.58 9.51
CA PHE A 131 -5.21 14.00 9.64
C PHE A 131 -3.71 14.24 9.85
N ILE A 132 -3.07 13.44 10.72
CA ILE A 132 -1.63 13.55 10.95
C ILE A 132 -0.85 13.25 9.65
N HIS A 133 -1.29 12.25 8.90
CA HIS A 133 -0.70 11.91 7.60
C HIS A 133 -0.82 13.08 6.62
N GLU A 134 -2.01 13.65 6.45
CA GLU A 134 -2.24 14.76 5.50
C GLU A 134 -1.51 16.05 5.89
N VAL A 135 -1.31 16.32 7.18
CA VAL A 135 -0.56 17.51 7.64
C VAL A 135 0.95 17.29 7.55
N GLY A 136 1.41 16.03 7.60
CA GLY A 136 2.83 15.68 7.53
C GLY A 136 3.40 15.61 6.09
N PHE A 137 2.54 15.67 5.09
CA PHE A 137 2.88 15.70 3.66
C PHE A 137 2.49 17.03 3.03
#